data_378af2d7f64d10724077dada9a7e9242
#
_entry.id   378af2d7f64d10724077dada9a7e9242
#
_cell.length_a   1.000
_cell.length_b   1.000
_cell.length_c   1.000
_cell.angle_alpha   90.00
_cell.angle_beta   90.00
_cell.angle_gamma   90.00
#
_symmetry.space_group_name_H-M   'P 1'
#
loop_
_entity.id
_entity.type
_entity.pdbx_description
1 polymer ?
#
loop_
_entity_poly.entity_id
_entity_poly.type
_entity_poly.pdbx_seq_one_letter_code
_entity_poly.pdbx_strand_id
1 'polypeptide(L)'
;EASKRVRGERHFDVQIIGGIVLHEGKIAEMRTGEGKTLTITLAAYLNALFGRGVHIVTVNDYLAKRDANEMGKIYNFLGLTSGYINNDQNDIERKKNYNYDITYATNSELGFDYLRDNMKFSKEEMVQREHFFSIVDEIDSCLIDEARTPLIISGRAEDKTDQYLAIDKLVRQLIKSDYEIDEKDK
;
A
#
# COMPACT_ATOMS: atom_id res chain seq x y z
N GLU A 1 -6.06 14.63 -25.09
CA GLU A 1 -6.06 16.10 -25.23
C GLU A 1 -5.65 16.79 -23.90
N ALA A 2 -6.19 16.38 -22.73
CA ALA A 2 -5.83 16.94 -21.42
C ALA A 2 -4.32 16.87 -21.16
N SER A 3 -3.71 15.69 -21.36
CA SER A 3 -2.28 15.49 -21.21
C SER A 3 -1.46 16.41 -22.11
N LYS A 4 -1.89 16.58 -23.36
CA LYS A 4 -1.25 17.51 -24.30
C LYS A 4 -1.31 18.96 -23.83
N ARG A 5 -2.45 19.41 -23.29
CA ARG A 5 -2.62 20.78 -22.78
C ARG A 5 -1.81 21.05 -21.51
N VAL A 6 -1.74 20.07 -20.63
CA VAL A 6 -1.14 20.24 -19.29
C VAL A 6 0.36 19.95 -19.29
N ARG A 7 0.81 18.95 -20.07
CA ARG A 7 2.18 18.44 -20.05
C ARG A 7 2.90 18.57 -21.39
N GLY A 8 2.20 18.93 -22.47
CA GLY A 8 2.75 18.93 -23.83
C GLY A 8 2.91 17.52 -24.42
N GLU A 9 2.43 16.48 -23.73
CA GLU A 9 2.61 15.07 -24.10
C GLU A 9 1.29 14.48 -24.61
N ARG A 10 1.31 13.86 -25.79
CA ARG A 10 0.18 13.09 -26.32
C ARG A 10 0.44 11.61 -26.15
N HIS A 11 -0.57 10.86 -25.72
CA HIS A 11 -0.49 9.40 -25.69
C HIS A 11 -0.27 8.80 -27.08
N PHE A 12 0.62 7.85 -27.16
CA PHE A 12 0.81 7.00 -28.34
C PHE A 12 -0.26 5.90 -28.39
N ASP A 13 -0.50 5.34 -29.57
CA ASP A 13 -1.53 4.31 -29.75
C ASP A 13 -1.26 3.07 -28.86
N VAL A 14 -0.01 2.68 -28.69
CA VAL A 14 0.39 1.57 -27.80
C VAL A 14 0.06 1.86 -26.33
N GLN A 15 0.13 3.13 -25.91
CA GLN A 15 -0.25 3.53 -24.55
C GLN A 15 -1.77 3.51 -24.38
N ILE A 16 -2.53 3.86 -25.41
CA ILE A 16 -4.00 3.78 -25.39
C ILE A 16 -4.42 2.31 -25.28
N ILE A 17 -3.80 1.42 -26.05
CA ILE A 17 -4.03 -0.04 -25.95
C ILE A 17 -3.71 -0.53 -24.51
N GLY A 18 -2.55 -0.14 -23.97
CA GLY A 18 -2.18 -0.47 -22.58
C GLY A 18 -3.21 0.01 -21.55
N GLY A 19 -3.70 1.23 -21.70
CA GLY A 19 -4.75 1.78 -20.84
C GLY A 19 -6.07 1.00 -20.91
N ILE A 20 -6.48 0.54 -22.09
CA ILE A 20 -7.66 -0.32 -22.27
C ILE A 20 -7.45 -1.67 -21.58
N VAL A 21 -6.30 -2.30 -21.78
CA VAL A 21 -5.95 -3.59 -21.15
C VAL A 21 -6.00 -3.49 -19.62
N LEU A 22 -5.44 -2.41 -19.06
CA LEU A 22 -5.48 -2.17 -17.61
C LEU A 22 -6.92 -1.96 -17.11
N HIS A 23 -7.75 -1.21 -17.85
CA HIS A 23 -9.16 -1.01 -17.49
C HIS A 23 -9.95 -2.33 -17.47
N GLU A 24 -9.63 -3.25 -18.36
CA GLU A 24 -10.23 -4.59 -18.41
C GLU A 24 -9.74 -5.55 -17.31
N GLY A 25 -8.89 -5.08 -16.40
CA GLY A 25 -8.35 -5.88 -15.30
C GLY A 25 -7.32 -6.93 -15.74
N LYS A 26 -6.58 -6.64 -16.80
CA LYS A 26 -5.57 -7.52 -17.39
C LYS A 26 -4.15 -6.98 -17.16
N ILE A 27 -3.15 -7.80 -17.44
CA ILE A 27 -1.74 -7.42 -17.38
C ILE A 27 -1.34 -6.81 -18.72
N ALA A 28 -0.82 -5.59 -18.69
CA ALA A 28 -0.25 -4.90 -19.83
C ALA A 28 1.29 -4.93 -19.71
N GLU A 29 1.95 -5.74 -20.54
CA GLU A 29 3.41 -5.73 -20.61
C GLU A 29 3.87 -4.58 -21.51
N MET A 30 4.67 -3.69 -20.94
CA MET A 30 5.26 -2.55 -21.65
C MET A 30 6.76 -2.47 -21.30
N ARG A 31 7.58 -2.19 -22.32
CA ARG A 31 9.03 -2.06 -22.12
C ARG A 31 9.38 -0.80 -21.33
N THR A 32 10.55 -0.83 -20.72
CA THR A 32 11.12 0.37 -20.07
C THR A 32 11.26 1.50 -21.10
N GLY A 33 10.82 2.71 -20.70
CA GLY A 33 10.84 3.88 -21.59
C GLY A 33 9.59 4.08 -22.45
N GLU A 34 8.65 3.16 -22.50
CA GLU A 34 7.40 3.30 -23.28
C GLU A 34 6.34 4.17 -22.59
N GLY A 35 6.66 4.78 -21.45
CA GLY A 35 5.78 5.73 -20.76
C GLY A 35 4.64 5.07 -19.99
N LYS A 36 4.93 3.99 -19.24
CA LYS A 36 3.96 3.29 -18.37
C LYS A 36 3.20 4.24 -17.46
N THR A 37 3.89 5.18 -16.80
CA THR A 37 3.28 6.16 -15.90
C THR A 37 2.19 6.99 -16.58
N LEU A 38 2.40 7.41 -17.84
CA LEU A 38 1.40 8.13 -18.60
C LEU A 38 0.25 7.22 -19.05
N THR A 39 0.55 5.96 -19.39
CA THR A 39 -0.45 4.94 -19.77
C THR A 39 -1.43 4.67 -18.63
N ILE A 40 -0.93 4.55 -17.40
CA ILE A 40 -1.71 4.33 -16.18
C ILE A 40 -2.80 5.41 -16.02
N THR A 41 -2.52 6.65 -16.42
CA THR A 41 -3.48 7.76 -16.27
C THR A 41 -4.80 7.53 -16.99
N LEU A 42 -4.80 6.78 -18.09
CA LEU A 42 -6.01 6.48 -18.87
C LEU A 42 -7.00 5.61 -18.09
N ALA A 43 -6.52 4.48 -17.58
CA ALA A 43 -7.32 3.55 -16.79
C ALA A 43 -7.68 4.15 -15.42
N ALA A 44 -6.74 4.86 -14.78
CA ALA A 44 -6.97 5.51 -13.50
C ALA A 44 -8.09 6.56 -13.60
N TYR A 45 -8.02 7.45 -14.58
CA TYR A 45 -9.06 8.47 -14.81
C TYR A 45 -10.44 7.83 -15.03
N LEU A 46 -10.52 6.86 -15.95
CA LEU A 46 -11.80 6.23 -16.30
C LEU A 46 -12.46 5.55 -15.10
N ASN A 47 -11.69 4.83 -14.28
CA ASN A 47 -12.21 4.14 -13.11
C ASN A 47 -12.47 5.09 -11.93
N ALA A 48 -11.76 6.21 -11.83
CA ALA A 48 -11.98 7.22 -10.80
C ALA A 48 -13.34 7.96 -10.96
N LEU A 49 -13.90 7.99 -12.16
CA LEU A 49 -15.21 8.60 -12.42
C LEU A 49 -16.36 7.95 -11.63
N PHE A 50 -16.18 6.73 -11.14
CA PHE A 50 -17.15 6.08 -10.25
C PHE A 50 -17.17 6.67 -8.83
N GLY A 51 -16.21 7.52 -8.46
CA GLY A 51 -16.14 8.15 -7.13
C GLY A 51 -15.80 7.21 -5.98
N ARG A 52 -15.38 5.97 -6.27
CA ARG A 52 -15.09 4.93 -5.27
C ARG A 52 -13.61 4.80 -4.91
N GLY A 53 -12.75 5.55 -5.57
CA GLY A 53 -11.31 5.57 -5.35
C GLY A 53 -10.53 4.55 -6.17
N VAL A 54 -9.42 5.01 -6.71
CA VAL A 54 -8.47 4.21 -7.47
C VAL A 54 -7.13 4.25 -6.74
N HIS A 55 -6.52 3.07 -6.53
CA HIS A 55 -5.19 2.96 -5.95
C HIS A 55 -4.17 2.66 -7.06
N ILE A 56 -3.08 3.41 -7.09
CA ILE A 56 -1.96 3.15 -7.97
C ILE A 56 -0.77 2.73 -7.10
N VAL A 57 -0.36 1.48 -7.26
CA VAL A 57 0.71 0.87 -6.47
C VAL A 57 2.02 1.03 -7.19
N THR A 58 3.02 1.60 -6.51
CA THR A 58 4.37 1.84 -7.02
C THR A 58 5.40 1.13 -6.13
N VAL A 59 6.63 0.98 -6.62
CA VAL A 59 7.68 0.25 -5.90
C VAL A 59 8.30 0.99 -4.72
N ASN A 60 8.19 2.33 -4.66
CA ASN A 60 8.74 3.11 -3.56
C ASN A 60 8.03 4.45 -3.37
N ASP A 61 8.23 5.06 -2.18
CA ASP A 61 7.60 6.32 -1.77
C ASP A 61 7.99 7.51 -2.66
N TYR A 62 9.22 7.50 -3.19
CA TYR A 62 9.67 8.55 -4.11
C TYR A 62 8.83 8.55 -5.39
N LEU A 63 8.61 7.38 -6.00
CA LEU A 63 7.79 7.24 -7.19
C LEU A 63 6.33 7.58 -6.90
N ALA A 64 5.79 7.11 -5.78
CA ALA A 64 4.42 7.44 -5.37
C ALA A 64 4.20 8.96 -5.32
N LYS A 65 5.10 9.68 -4.65
CA LYS A 65 5.05 11.13 -4.54
C LYS A 65 5.27 11.84 -5.89
N ARG A 66 6.29 11.42 -6.65
CA ARG A 66 6.62 12.00 -7.95
C ARG A 66 5.44 11.86 -8.91
N ASP A 67 4.91 10.65 -9.05
CA ASP A 67 3.88 10.33 -10.02
C ASP A 67 2.53 10.94 -9.63
N ALA A 68 2.19 10.97 -8.35
CA ALA A 68 1.03 11.70 -7.85
C ALA A 68 1.09 13.20 -8.21
N ASN A 69 2.25 13.84 -8.04
CA ASN A 69 2.44 15.26 -8.36
C ASN A 69 2.43 15.53 -9.87
N GLU A 70 3.08 14.68 -10.66
CA GLU A 70 3.20 14.85 -12.10
C GLU A 70 1.90 14.51 -12.84
N MET A 71 1.32 13.35 -12.56
CA MET A 71 0.07 12.91 -13.20
C MET A 71 -1.14 13.60 -12.59
N GLY A 72 -1.05 14.02 -11.33
CA GLY A 72 -2.06 14.83 -10.65
C GLY A 72 -2.43 16.11 -11.42
N LYS A 73 -1.49 16.68 -12.16
CA LYS A 73 -1.77 17.84 -13.02
C LYS A 73 -2.83 17.53 -14.09
N ILE A 74 -2.80 16.31 -14.65
CA ILE A 74 -3.79 15.84 -15.63
C ILE A 74 -5.13 15.61 -14.96
N TYR A 75 -5.14 14.90 -13.81
CA TYR A 75 -6.35 14.60 -13.07
C TYR A 75 -7.07 15.87 -12.60
N ASN A 76 -6.31 16.80 -12.01
CA ASN A 76 -6.85 18.10 -11.57
C ASN A 76 -7.44 18.93 -12.71
N PHE A 77 -6.80 18.93 -13.89
CA PHE A 77 -7.33 19.58 -15.08
C PHE A 77 -8.67 18.97 -15.52
N LEU A 78 -8.88 17.69 -15.26
CA LEU A 78 -10.11 16.96 -15.56
C LEU A 78 -11.11 16.95 -14.40
N GLY A 79 -10.83 17.67 -13.31
CA GLY A 79 -11.73 17.83 -12.17
C GLY A 79 -11.65 16.73 -11.12
N LEU A 80 -10.64 15.84 -11.17
CA LEU A 80 -10.42 14.81 -10.17
C LEU A 80 -9.32 15.21 -9.19
N THR A 81 -9.40 14.67 -7.98
CA THR A 81 -8.41 14.85 -6.92
C THR A 81 -7.42 13.68 -6.87
N SER A 82 -6.16 13.99 -6.54
CA SER A 82 -5.14 12.95 -6.38
C SER A 82 -4.19 13.25 -5.23
N GLY A 83 -3.66 12.20 -4.62
CA GLY A 83 -2.69 12.29 -3.55
C GLY A 83 -1.82 11.03 -3.47
N TYR A 84 -0.98 10.98 -2.44
CA TYR A 84 -0.08 9.85 -2.20
C TYR A 84 -0.01 9.55 -0.70
N ILE A 85 0.34 8.31 -0.39
CA ILE A 85 0.64 7.84 0.96
C ILE A 85 2.14 7.60 1.06
N ASN A 86 2.74 8.05 2.17
CA ASN A 86 4.11 7.77 2.55
C ASN A 86 4.23 7.59 4.07
N ASN A 87 5.40 7.16 4.53
CA ASN A 87 5.68 6.83 5.91
C ASN A 87 5.65 8.03 6.89
N ASP A 88 5.85 9.25 6.38
CA ASP A 88 5.92 10.48 7.20
C ASP A 88 4.54 11.03 7.62
N GLN A 89 3.45 10.49 7.05
CA GLN A 89 2.09 11.01 7.24
C GLN A 89 1.41 10.40 8.47
N ASN A 90 0.68 11.25 9.19
CA ASN A 90 -0.20 10.83 10.28
C ASN A 90 -1.54 10.29 9.76
N ASP A 91 -2.36 9.70 10.65
CA ASP A 91 -3.65 9.07 10.30
C ASP A 91 -4.62 10.06 9.63
N ILE A 92 -4.64 11.33 10.05
CA ILE A 92 -5.51 12.36 9.49
C ILE A 92 -5.13 12.65 8.03
N GLU A 93 -3.85 12.80 7.77
CA GLU A 93 -3.32 13.03 6.43
C GLU A 93 -3.53 11.83 5.52
N ARG A 94 -3.29 10.60 6.03
CA ARG A 94 -3.55 9.35 5.31
C ARG A 94 -5.02 9.24 4.94
N LYS A 95 -5.92 9.44 5.90
CA LYS A 95 -7.37 9.40 5.67
C LYS A 95 -7.81 10.40 4.61
N LYS A 96 -7.25 11.61 4.63
CA LYS A 96 -7.50 12.62 3.59
C LYS A 96 -7.04 12.14 2.22
N ASN A 97 -5.83 11.57 2.11
CA ASN A 97 -5.28 11.09 0.86
C ASN A 97 -6.04 9.88 0.30
N TYR A 98 -6.50 8.96 1.18
CA TYR A 98 -7.36 7.84 0.76
C TYR A 98 -8.74 8.30 0.27
N ASN A 99 -9.22 9.45 0.69
CA ASN A 99 -10.49 10.01 0.23
C ASN A 99 -10.41 10.75 -1.10
N TYR A 100 -9.22 10.93 -1.68
CA TYR A 100 -9.08 11.45 -3.03
C TYR A 100 -9.57 10.42 -4.07
N ASP A 101 -9.85 10.89 -5.29
CA ASP A 101 -10.30 10.04 -6.39
C ASP A 101 -9.21 9.03 -6.80
N ILE A 102 -7.94 9.45 -6.71
CA ILE A 102 -6.79 8.64 -7.09
C ILE A 102 -5.71 8.76 -5.99
N THR A 103 -5.27 7.61 -5.45
CA THR A 103 -4.25 7.56 -4.40
C THR A 103 -3.07 6.71 -4.86
N TYR A 104 -1.87 7.30 -4.83
CA TYR A 104 -0.61 6.60 -5.08
C TYR A 104 -0.02 6.11 -3.76
N ALA A 105 0.47 4.88 -3.73
CA ALA A 105 1.13 4.32 -2.55
C ALA A 105 2.04 3.14 -2.92
N THR A 106 2.89 2.71 -2.02
CA THR A 106 3.58 1.43 -2.14
C THR A 106 2.69 0.29 -1.67
N ASN A 107 2.98 -0.95 -2.10
CA ASN A 107 2.32 -2.14 -1.61
C ASN A 107 2.44 -2.28 -0.08
N SER A 108 3.62 -1.96 0.48
CA SER A 108 3.89 -2.02 1.91
C SER A 108 3.03 -1.02 2.70
N GLU A 109 2.95 0.24 2.26
CA GLU A 109 2.13 1.26 2.93
C GLU A 109 0.64 0.87 2.93
N LEU A 110 0.11 0.41 1.79
CA LEU A 110 -1.27 -0.08 1.69
C LEU A 110 -1.53 -1.27 2.62
N GLY A 111 -0.59 -2.21 2.65
CA GLY A 111 -0.69 -3.39 3.50
C GLY A 111 -0.58 -3.07 5.00
N PHE A 112 0.33 -2.19 5.40
CA PHE A 112 0.44 -1.74 6.79
C PHE A 112 -0.80 -0.94 7.24
N ASP A 113 -1.34 -0.07 6.37
CA ASP A 113 -2.58 0.64 6.68
C ASP A 113 -3.76 -0.32 6.82
N TYR A 114 -3.86 -1.32 5.95
CA TYR A 114 -4.85 -2.37 6.07
C TYR A 114 -4.75 -3.14 7.39
N LEU A 115 -3.53 -3.51 7.82
CA LEU A 115 -3.33 -4.17 9.10
C LEU A 115 -3.68 -3.26 10.29
N ARG A 116 -3.28 -1.98 10.24
CA ARG A 116 -3.63 -0.99 11.27
C ARG A 116 -5.14 -0.78 11.38
N ASP A 117 -5.82 -0.66 10.25
CA ASP A 117 -7.27 -0.48 10.20
C ASP A 117 -8.02 -1.69 10.78
N ASN A 118 -7.52 -2.91 10.56
CA ASN A 118 -8.10 -4.12 11.16
C ASN A 118 -7.89 -4.24 12.67
N MET A 119 -7.04 -3.39 13.29
CA MET A 119 -6.88 -3.31 14.73
C MET A 119 -7.71 -2.19 15.36
N LYS A 120 -8.40 -1.35 14.56
CA LYS A 120 -9.25 -0.26 15.06
C LYS A 120 -10.57 -0.81 15.60
N PHE A 121 -11.11 -0.15 16.62
CA PHE A 121 -12.38 -0.54 17.24
C PHE A 121 -13.60 0.00 16.51
N SER A 122 -13.45 1.05 15.72
CA SER A 122 -14.54 1.65 14.94
C SER A 122 -14.14 1.98 13.50
N LYS A 123 -15.12 2.00 12.60
CA LYS A 123 -14.89 2.33 11.19
C LYS A 123 -14.45 3.78 10.99
N GLU A 124 -14.86 4.67 11.88
CA GLU A 124 -14.53 6.09 11.82
C GLU A 124 -13.04 6.34 12.05
N GLU A 125 -12.36 5.42 12.77
CA GLU A 125 -10.93 5.48 13.03
C GLU A 125 -10.08 4.90 11.89
N MET A 126 -10.68 4.17 10.97
CA MET A 126 -9.99 3.61 9.82
C MET A 126 -9.56 4.71 8.85
N VAL A 127 -8.39 4.56 8.27
CA VAL A 127 -7.84 5.51 7.28
C VAL A 127 -8.21 5.13 5.86
N GLN A 128 -8.25 3.84 5.55
CA GLN A 128 -8.65 3.36 4.24
C GLN A 128 -10.17 3.34 4.09
N ARG A 129 -10.62 3.51 2.87
CA ARG A 129 -12.01 3.23 2.46
C ARG A 129 -12.06 1.90 1.70
N GLU A 130 -13.22 1.54 1.14
CA GLU A 130 -13.36 0.34 0.34
C GLU A 130 -12.37 0.28 -0.84
N HIS A 131 -11.95 -0.93 -1.21
CA HIS A 131 -11.07 -1.17 -2.35
C HIS A 131 -11.90 -1.41 -3.60
N PHE A 132 -11.89 -0.46 -4.54
CA PHE A 132 -12.69 -0.53 -5.77
C PHE A 132 -11.86 -0.97 -6.97
N PHE A 133 -10.76 -0.26 -7.24
CA PHE A 133 -9.91 -0.51 -8.39
C PHE A 133 -8.46 -0.22 -8.05
N SER A 134 -7.55 -1.08 -8.50
CA SER A 134 -6.12 -0.86 -8.33
C SER A 134 -5.35 -1.14 -9.60
N ILE A 135 -4.29 -0.37 -9.83
CA ILE A 135 -3.30 -0.59 -10.87
C ILE A 135 -1.96 -0.80 -10.17
N VAL A 136 -1.31 -1.92 -10.42
CA VAL A 136 -0.01 -2.26 -9.82
C VAL A 136 1.07 -2.10 -10.87
N ASP A 137 1.97 -1.13 -10.67
CA ASP A 137 3.17 -0.98 -11.48
C ASP A 137 4.28 -1.92 -10.96
N GLU A 138 5.14 -2.40 -11.86
CA GLU A 138 6.21 -3.37 -11.53
C GLU A 138 5.67 -4.59 -10.75
N ILE A 139 4.63 -5.23 -11.31
CA ILE A 139 3.87 -6.31 -10.67
C ILE A 139 4.73 -7.53 -10.31
N ASP A 140 5.79 -7.79 -11.03
CA ASP A 140 6.79 -8.81 -10.76
C ASP A 140 7.52 -8.56 -9.44
N SER A 141 7.97 -7.34 -9.17
CA SER A 141 8.54 -6.97 -7.88
C SER A 141 7.54 -7.18 -6.73
N CYS A 142 6.31 -6.73 -6.90
CA CYS A 142 5.29 -6.79 -5.85
C CYS A 142 4.79 -8.23 -5.59
N LEU A 143 4.47 -9.01 -6.63
CA LEU A 143 3.79 -10.30 -6.49
C LEU A 143 4.70 -11.51 -6.65
N ILE A 144 5.96 -11.34 -7.05
CA ILE A 144 6.93 -12.42 -7.21
C ILE A 144 8.10 -12.22 -6.25
N ASP A 145 8.88 -11.15 -6.41
CA ASP A 145 10.12 -10.96 -5.66
C ASP A 145 9.85 -10.75 -4.17
N GLU A 146 8.89 -9.91 -3.81
CA GLU A 146 8.52 -9.60 -2.43
C GLU A 146 7.30 -10.38 -1.92
N ALA A 147 6.77 -11.32 -2.71
CA ALA A 147 5.52 -12.03 -2.39
C ALA A 147 5.53 -12.77 -1.04
N ARG A 148 6.70 -13.18 -0.55
CA ARG A 148 6.88 -13.90 0.72
C ARG A 148 7.34 -13.01 1.87
N THR A 149 7.55 -11.72 1.65
CA THR A 149 7.96 -10.79 2.69
C THR A 149 6.78 -10.49 3.61
N PRO A 150 6.80 -10.95 4.89
CA PRO A 150 5.67 -10.72 5.78
C PRO A 150 5.59 -9.26 6.20
N LEU A 151 4.39 -8.71 6.21
CA LEU A 151 4.09 -7.44 6.86
C LEU A 151 3.78 -7.71 8.33
N ILE A 152 4.62 -7.24 9.24
CA ILE A 152 4.49 -7.50 10.67
C ILE A 152 4.33 -6.19 11.42
N ILE A 153 3.25 -6.05 12.19
CA ILE A 153 3.08 -5.00 13.17
C ILE A 153 3.33 -5.62 14.54
N SER A 154 4.36 -5.15 15.25
CA SER A 154 4.64 -5.56 16.62
C SER A 154 4.59 -4.35 17.54
N GLY A 155 3.91 -4.49 18.68
CA GLY A 155 4.01 -3.55 19.78
C GLY A 155 5.22 -3.89 20.66
N ARG A 156 5.71 -2.93 21.45
CA ARG A 156 6.62 -3.25 22.55
C ARG A 156 5.87 -4.17 23.51
N ALA A 157 6.35 -5.39 23.68
CA ALA A 157 5.97 -6.18 24.85
C ALA A 157 6.41 -5.39 26.09
N GLU A 158 5.58 -5.39 27.13
CA GLU A 158 6.03 -4.92 28.44
C GLU A 158 7.33 -5.62 28.77
N ASP A 159 8.35 -4.84 29.15
CA ASP A 159 9.62 -5.38 29.56
C ASP A 159 9.44 -6.12 30.90
N LYS A 160 9.27 -7.43 30.81
CA LYS A 160 9.10 -8.34 31.96
C LYS A 160 10.41 -8.93 32.42
N THR A 161 11.54 -8.32 32.07
CA THR A 161 12.88 -8.81 32.41
C THR A 161 13.01 -9.05 33.90
N ASP A 162 12.48 -8.17 34.75
CA ASP A 162 12.51 -8.34 36.22
C ASP A 162 11.71 -9.57 36.67
N GLN A 163 10.57 -9.85 36.01
CA GLN A 163 9.80 -11.07 36.30
C GLN A 163 10.55 -12.34 35.90
N TYR A 164 11.18 -12.33 34.72
CA TYR A 164 12.00 -13.45 34.27
C TYR A 164 13.18 -13.71 35.23
N LEU A 165 13.86 -12.66 35.70
CA LEU A 165 14.95 -12.78 36.65
C LEU A 165 14.48 -13.30 38.04
N ALA A 166 13.30 -12.87 38.49
CA ALA A 166 12.71 -13.36 39.73
C ALA A 166 12.33 -14.85 39.64
N ILE A 167 11.68 -15.24 38.51
CA ILE A 167 11.30 -16.63 38.26
C ILE A 167 12.55 -17.52 38.11
N ASP A 168 13.57 -17.07 37.37
CA ASP A 168 14.83 -17.84 37.21
C ASP A 168 15.49 -18.14 38.58
N LYS A 169 15.52 -17.13 39.46
CA LYS A 169 16.05 -17.34 40.82
C LYS A 169 15.23 -18.36 41.62
N LEU A 170 13.92 -18.38 41.45
CA LEU A 170 13.01 -19.30 42.12
C LEU A 170 13.17 -20.74 41.55
N VAL A 171 13.23 -20.87 40.25
CA VAL A 171 13.42 -22.16 39.56
C VAL A 171 14.73 -22.84 39.97
N ARG A 172 15.81 -22.07 40.14
CA ARG A 172 17.11 -22.58 40.58
C ARG A 172 17.10 -23.12 42.02
N GLN A 173 16.10 -22.81 42.83
CA GLN A 173 15.93 -23.28 44.18
C GLN A 173 15.10 -24.58 44.28
N LEU A 174 14.44 -24.98 43.18
CA LEU A 174 13.62 -26.18 43.13
C LEU A 174 14.50 -27.45 43.29
N ILE A 175 14.04 -28.36 44.10
CA ILE A 175 14.63 -29.68 44.29
C ILE A 175 13.78 -30.74 43.59
N LYS A 176 14.30 -31.93 43.37
CA LYS A 176 13.61 -32.99 42.62
C LYS A 176 12.23 -33.39 43.16
N SER A 177 11.90 -33.05 44.39
CA SER A 177 10.56 -33.25 44.95
C SER A 177 9.55 -32.18 44.56
N ASP A 178 9.98 -31.07 43.99
CA ASP A 178 9.14 -29.92 43.72
C ASP A 178 8.59 -29.88 42.28
N TYR A 179 9.07 -30.80 41.41
CA TYR A 179 8.66 -30.89 40.02
C TYR A 179 8.68 -32.32 39.48
N GLU A 180 7.82 -32.58 38.52
CA GLU A 180 7.79 -33.82 37.73
C GLU A 180 8.11 -33.50 36.28
N ILE A 181 8.94 -34.31 35.62
CA ILE A 181 9.30 -34.14 34.22
C ILE A 181 8.48 -35.12 33.40
N ASP A 182 7.57 -34.61 32.57
CA ASP A 182 6.89 -35.40 31.55
C ASP A 182 7.78 -35.46 30.28
N GLU A 183 8.38 -36.66 30.04
CA GLU A 183 9.26 -36.85 28.88
C GLU A 183 8.51 -37.01 27.55
N LYS A 184 7.18 -37.03 27.55
CA LYS A 184 6.36 -37.22 26.34
C LYS A 184 6.13 -35.95 25.53
N ASP A 185 6.25 -34.80 26.16
CA ASP A 185 6.07 -33.49 25.50
C ASP A 185 7.42 -32.78 25.28
N LYS A 186 8.24 -33.33 24.37
CA LYS A 186 9.44 -32.67 23.85
C LYS A 186 9.15 -31.97 22.52
#